data_86bc8d1cd9dc09d052b805ce51f9d893
#
_entry.id   86bc8d1cd9dc09d052b805ce51f9d893
#
_cell.length_a   1.000
_cell.length_b   1.000
_cell.length_c   1.000
_cell.angle_alpha   90.00
_cell.angle_beta   90.00
_cell.angle_gamma   90.00
#
_symmetry.space_group_name_H-M   'P 1'
#
loop_
_entity.id
_entity.type
_entity.pdbx_description
1 polymer ?
#
loop_
_entity_poly.entity_id
_entity_poly.type
_entity_poly.pdbx_seq_one_letter_code
_entity_poly.pdbx_strand_id
1 'polypeptide(L)'
;MSESELTLLQKILPQFHQHLNSNKKSLISRIYGVYTVEMQDYEKVHLILMGNTLRFENKNDITRIYDLKGSTFSRQVKERTTHTSTLKDQNFALNQHHVQEINLSEKNMKKINNVIRVDTEFLESMNIMDYSLLLGIESKLQINT
;
A
#
# COMPACT_ATOMS: atom_id res chain seq x y z
N MET A 1 -3.92 -15.74 6.08
CA MET A 1 -2.46 -15.97 5.92
C MET A 1 -2.21 -17.46 6.07
N SER A 2 -1.41 -18.06 5.18
CA SER A 2 -1.01 -19.47 5.25
C SER A 2 0.07 -19.71 6.32
N GLU A 3 0.32 -20.97 6.69
CA GLU A 3 1.40 -21.33 7.61
C GLU A 3 2.80 -20.89 7.09
N SER A 4 3.03 -21.02 5.79
CA SER A 4 4.30 -20.62 5.17
C SER A 4 4.51 -19.10 5.25
N GLU A 5 3.45 -18.32 5.04
CA GLU A 5 3.49 -16.86 5.18
C GLU A 5 3.70 -16.45 6.64
N LEU A 6 3.07 -17.16 7.60
CA LEU A 6 3.30 -16.92 9.03
C LEU A 6 4.75 -17.17 9.41
N THR A 7 5.31 -18.30 8.99
CA THR A 7 6.71 -18.67 9.24
C THR A 7 7.68 -17.63 8.67
N LEU A 8 7.43 -17.19 7.42
CA LEU A 8 8.24 -16.15 6.80
C LEU A 8 8.15 -14.84 7.60
N LEU A 9 6.93 -14.42 7.95
CA LEU A 9 6.72 -13.19 8.72
C LEU A 9 7.45 -13.23 10.07
N GLN A 10 7.34 -14.33 10.81
CA GLN A 10 8.05 -14.51 12.10
C GLN A 10 9.57 -14.38 11.93
N LYS A 11 10.13 -14.92 10.84
CA LYS A 11 11.55 -14.85 10.54
C LYS A 11 12.02 -13.42 10.24
N ILE A 12 11.24 -12.64 9.53
CA ILE A 12 11.63 -11.27 9.12
C ILE A 12 11.23 -10.20 10.13
N LEU A 13 10.37 -10.52 11.09
CA LEU A 13 9.77 -9.55 12.02
C LEU A 13 10.79 -8.69 12.78
N PRO A 14 11.92 -9.21 13.27
CA PRO A 14 12.93 -8.40 13.95
C PRO A 14 13.51 -7.31 13.04
N GLN A 15 13.89 -7.65 11.80
CA GLN A 15 14.42 -6.71 10.82
C GLN A 15 13.36 -5.71 10.37
N PHE A 16 12.12 -6.18 10.21
CA PHE A 16 10.98 -5.34 9.88
C PHE A 16 10.73 -4.28 10.96
N HIS A 17 10.73 -4.68 12.21
CA HIS A 17 10.61 -3.77 13.36
C HIS A 17 11.76 -2.76 13.41
N GLN A 18 13.01 -3.22 13.21
CA GLN A 18 14.20 -2.37 13.18
C GLN A 18 14.10 -1.34 12.03
N HIS A 19 13.73 -1.77 10.82
CA HIS A 19 13.55 -0.87 9.67
C HIS A 19 12.55 0.24 9.98
N LEU A 20 11.35 -0.11 10.48
CA LEU A 20 10.31 0.86 10.81
C LEU A 20 10.70 1.81 11.96
N ASN A 21 11.54 1.36 12.89
CA ASN A 21 12.04 2.21 13.98
C ASN A 21 13.11 3.19 13.49
N SER A 22 13.98 2.77 12.61
CA SER A 22 15.04 3.61 12.03
C SER A 22 14.50 4.56 10.96
N ASN A 23 13.44 4.16 10.24
CA ASN A 23 12.85 4.91 9.13
C ASN A 23 11.41 5.35 9.46
N LYS A 24 11.27 6.37 10.32
CA LYS A 24 9.94 6.85 10.78
C LYS A 24 9.03 7.34 9.67
N LYS A 25 9.59 7.66 8.49
CA LYS A 25 8.85 8.10 7.28
C LYS A 25 8.54 6.94 6.33
N SER A 26 8.92 5.71 6.66
CA SER A 26 8.60 4.53 5.85
C SER A 26 7.11 4.48 5.51
N LEU A 27 6.82 4.14 4.26
CA LEU A 27 5.46 3.94 3.73
C LEU A 27 4.96 2.50 3.93
N ILE A 28 5.83 1.60 4.40
CA ILE A 28 5.44 0.23 4.68
C ILE A 28 4.38 0.21 5.79
N SER A 29 3.30 -0.54 5.56
CA SER A 29 2.20 -0.67 6.51
C SER A 29 2.69 -1.22 7.86
N ARG A 30 2.26 -0.61 8.96
CA ARG A 30 2.60 -1.06 10.31
C ARG A 30 1.87 -2.36 10.63
N ILE A 31 2.58 -3.32 11.20
CA ILE A 31 2.00 -4.54 11.77
C ILE A 31 1.79 -4.31 13.26
N TYR A 32 0.55 -4.45 13.72
CA TYR A 32 0.18 -4.26 15.12
C TYR A 32 0.03 -5.59 15.87
N GLY A 33 -0.21 -6.67 15.15
CA GLY A 33 -0.30 -7.99 15.75
C GLY A 33 -0.52 -9.10 14.72
N VAL A 34 -0.19 -10.31 15.14
CA VAL A 34 -0.45 -11.54 14.40
C VAL A 34 -1.13 -12.49 15.37
N TYR A 35 -2.23 -13.07 14.96
CA TYR A 35 -3.09 -13.91 15.78
C TYR A 35 -3.40 -15.22 15.08
N THR A 36 -3.45 -16.29 15.84
CA THR A 36 -3.99 -17.57 15.36
C THR A 36 -5.31 -17.84 16.08
N VAL A 37 -6.36 -18.07 15.33
CA VAL A 37 -7.66 -18.48 15.84
C VAL A 37 -7.80 -19.97 15.63
N GLU A 38 -8.04 -20.69 16.72
CA GLU A 38 -8.30 -22.14 16.74
C GLU A 38 -9.70 -22.36 17.28
N MET A 39 -10.48 -23.11 16.56
CA MET A 39 -11.81 -23.55 16.97
C MET A 39 -11.93 -25.07 16.77
N GLN A 40 -12.67 -25.73 17.66
CA GLN A 40 -12.92 -27.17 17.54
C GLN A 40 -13.58 -27.45 16.18
N ASP A 41 -13.12 -28.51 15.50
CA ASP A 41 -13.62 -29.00 14.19
C ASP A 41 -13.40 -28.02 13.01
N TYR A 42 -12.59 -26.95 13.17
CA TYR A 42 -12.25 -26.04 12.09
C TYR A 42 -10.72 -25.92 11.89
N GLU A 43 -10.32 -25.63 10.67
CA GLU A 43 -8.91 -25.31 10.37
C GLU A 43 -8.47 -24.03 11.09
N LYS A 44 -7.20 -23.99 11.52
CA LYS A 44 -6.59 -22.79 12.11
C LYS A 44 -6.56 -21.65 11.12
N VAL A 45 -6.92 -20.47 11.58
CA VAL A 45 -6.88 -19.25 10.77
C VAL A 45 -5.84 -18.28 11.35
N HIS A 46 -4.86 -17.88 10.52
CA HIS A 46 -3.88 -16.88 10.88
C HIS A 46 -4.30 -15.50 10.37
N LEU A 47 -4.40 -14.56 11.29
CA LEU A 47 -4.82 -13.17 11.04
C LEU A 47 -3.67 -12.22 11.31
N ILE A 48 -3.54 -11.20 10.47
CA ILE A 48 -2.60 -10.09 10.67
C ILE A 48 -3.39 -8.78 10.84
N LEU A 49 -3.10 -8.05 11.91
CA LEU A 49 -3.63 -6.72 12.15
C LEU A 49 -2.63 -5.70 11.65
N MET A 50 -3.02 -4.94 10.64
CA MET A 50 -2.16 -3.95 9.98
C MET A 50 -2.74 -2.55 10.06
N GLY A 51 -1.86 -1.55 9.94
CA GLY A 51 -2.26 -0.16 9.78
C GLY A 51 -3.01 0.06 8.45
N ASN A 52 -4.11 0.79 8.52
CA ASN A 52 -4.76 1.25 7.30
C ASN A 52 -3.88 2.29 6.60
N THR A 53 -3.40 1.97 5.40
CA THR A 53 -2.55 2.86 4.59
C THR A 53 -3.35 3.96 3.89
N LEU A 54 -4.63 3.73 3.62
CA LEU A 54 -5.54 4.72 3.04
C LEU A 54 -6.34 5.42 4.14
N ARG A 55 -5.76 6.50 4.69
CA ARG A 55 -6.43 7.32 5.72
C ARG A 55 -6.98 8.58 5.06
N PHE A 56 -8.25 8.56 4.77
CA PHE A 56 -9.00 9.71 4.27
C PHE A 56 -9.81 10.32 5.41
N GLU A 57 -9.95 11.64 5.40
CA GLU A 57 -10.82 12.37 6.35
C GLU A 57 -12.28 11.98 6.12
N ASN A 58 -12.68 11.90 4.85
CA ASN A 58 -14.00 11.46 4.45
C ASN A 58 -13.90 10.45 3.28
N LYS A 59 -14.46 9.26 3.45
CA LYS A 59 -14.47 8.22 2.41
C LYS A 59 -15.19 8.63 1.14
N ASN A 60 -16.13 9.57 1.23
CA ASN A 60 -16.89 10.07 0.07
C ASN A 60 -16.04 10.96 -0.84
N ASP A 61 -14.92 11.51 -0.33
CA ASP A 61 -14.03 12.38 -1.09
C ASP A 61 -12.98 11.59 -1.88
N ILE A 62 -12.93 10.27 -1.68
CA ILE A 62 -12.05 9.38 -2.45
C ILE A 62 -12.51 9.36 -3.89
N THR A 63 -11.66 9.85 -4.78
CA THR A 63 -11.93 9.82 -6.22
C THR A 63 -11.35 8.59 -6.90
N ARG A 64 -10.18 8.13 -6.46
CA ARG A 64 -9.48 6.98 -7.04
C ARG A 64 -8.54 6.31 -6.07
N ILE A 65 -8.38 5.00 -6.27
CA ILE A 65 -7.39 4.17 -5.58
C ILE A 65 -6.60 3.40 -6.65
N TYR A 66 -5.28 3.41 -6.56
CA TYR A 66 -4.38 2.68 -7.44
C TYR A 66 -3.50 1.72 -6.64
N ASP A 67 -3.35 0.51 -7.16
CA ASP A 67 -2.38 -0.49 -6.74
C ASP A 67 -1.27 -0.55 -7.80
N LEU A 68 -0.11 0.08 -7.51
CA LEU A 68 0.98 0.26 -8.47
C LEU A 68 2.13 -0.69 -8.14
N LYS A 69 2.46 -1.58 -9.09
CA LYS A 69 3.58 -2.54 -8.98
C LYS A 69 4.77 -2.18 -9.87
N GLY A 70 4.69 -1.13 -10.69
CA GLY A 70 5.72 -0.78 -11.66
C GLY A 70 5.77 -1.73 -12.87
N SER A 71 4.68 -2.43 -13.17
CA SER A 71 4.55 -3.39 -14.26
C SER A 71 3.35 -3.06 -15.16
N THR A 72 3.42 -3.41 -16.44
CA THR A 72 2.30 -3.25 -17.38
C THR A 72 1.61 -4.57 -17.71
N PHE A 73 2.24 -5.72 -17.44
CA PHE A 73 1.69 -7.03 -17.79
C PHE A 73 0.47 -7.37 -16.92
N SER A 74 -0.69 -7.55 -17.54
CA SER A 74 -1.99 -7.82 -16.86
C SER A 74 -2.37 -6.80 -15.79
N ARG A 75 -1.93 -5.53 -15.96
CA ARG A 75 -2.12 -4.45 -14.99
C ARG A 75 -3.11 -3.38 -15.47
N GLN A 76 -4.26 -3.83 -16.02
CA GLN A 76 -5.37 -2.96 -16.44
C GLN A 76 -6.70 -3.49 -15.92
N VAL A 77 -7.49 -2.62 -15.32
CA VAL A 77 -8.90 -2.87 -15.00
C VAL A 77 -9.75 -2.30 -16.11
N LYS A 78 -10.50 -3.15 -16.83
CA LYS A 78 -11.32 -2.75 -17.99
C LYS A 78 -12.66 -2.15 -17.58
N GLU A 79 -13.27 -2.71 -16.53
CA GLU A 79 -14.57 -2.25 -16.03
C GLU A 79 -14.44 -1.79 -14.57
N ARG A 80 -14.92 -0.59 -14.31
CA ARG A 80 -14.93 -0.01 -12.98
C ARG A 80 -16.30 -0.23 -12.35
N THR A 81 -16.38 -1.08 -11.34
CA THR A 81 -17.63 -1.44 -10.66
C THR A 81 -18.10 -0.39 -9.66
N THR A 82 -17.15 0.32 -9.00
CA THR A 82 -17.43 1.37 -8.02
C THR A 82 -16.39 2.49 -8.08
N HIS A 83 -16.66 3.65 -7.47
CA HIS A 83 -15.69 4.74 -7.34
C HIS A 83 -14.44 4.33 -6.54
N THR A 84 -14.59 3.38 -5.61
CA THR A 84 -13.51 2.85 -4.77
C THR A 84 -12.85 1.60 -5.35
N SER A 85 -13.23 1.17 -6.57
CA SER A 85 -12.56 0.04 -7.24
C SER A 85 -11.10 0.36 -7.46
N THR A 86 -10.21 -0.53 -7.00
CA THR A 86 -8.77 -0.37 -7.12
C THR A 86 -8.33 -0.50 -8.57
N LEU A 87 -7.72 0.54 -9.10
CA LEU A 87 -7.13 0.63 -10.43
C LEU A 87 -5.67 0.16 -10.39
N LYS A 88 -5.07 -0.05 -11.55
CA LYS A 88 -3.72 -0.59 -11.70
C LYS A 88 -2.83 0.30 -12.55
N ASP A 89 -1.59 -0.11 -12.77
CA ASP A 89 -0.54 0.68 -13.44
C ASP A 89 -0.96 1.23 -14.80
N GLN A 90 -1.57 0.43 -15.67
CA GLN A 90 -2.00 0.92 -16.99
C GLN A 90 -3.13 1.95 -16.87
N ASN A 91 -4.03 1.78 -15.89
CA ASN A 91 -5.07 2.77 -15.65
C ASN A 91 -4.48 4.11 -15.17
N PHE A 92 -3.41 4.06 -14.36
CA PHE A 92 -2.69 5.25 -13.92
C PHE A 92 -1.99 5.94 -15.10
N ALA A 93 -1.25 5.19 -15.91
CA ALA A 93 -0.51 5.72 -17.05
C ALA A 93 -1.42 6.33 -18.15
N LEU A 94 -2.59 5.73 -18.38
CA LEU A 94 -3.56 6.22 -19.39
C LEU A 94 -4.34 7.47 -18.91
N ASN A 95 -4.44 7.68 -17.59
CA ASN A 95 -5.16 8.81 -17.01
C ASN A 95 -4.22 10.02 -16.75
N GLN A 96 -3.47 10.45 -17.77
CA GLN A 96 -2.50 11.55 -17.65
C GLN A 96 -3.12 12.87 -17.13
N HIS A 97 -4.40 13.13 -17.37
CA HIS A 97 -5.09 14.30 -16.82
C HIS A 97 -5.13 14.29 -15.28
N HIS A 98 -5.18 13.12 -14.65
CA HIS A 98 -5.19 13.01 -13.17
C HIS A 98 -3.80 13.00 -12.55
N VAL A 99 -2.78 12.63 -13.31
CA VAL A 99 -1.38 12.78 -12.88
C VAL A 99 -1.01 14.26 -12.75
N GLN A 100 -1.58 15.12 -13.58
CA GLN A 100 -1.41 16.57 -13.50
C GLN A 100 -2.07 17.18 -12.25
N GLU A 101 -3.10 16.53 -11.68
CA GLU A 101 -3.72 16.96 -10.43
C GLU A 101 -2.83 16.67 -9.21
N ILE A 102 -1.87 15.73 -9.32
CA ILE A 102 -0.88 15.45 -8.28
C ILE A 102 0.27 16.44 -8.41
N ASN A 103 0.02 17.68 -8.01
CA ASN A 103 1.02 18.74 -8.06
C ASN A 103 1.95 18.66 -6.85
N LEU A 104 3.05 17.90 -6.98
CA LEU A 104 4.08 17.79 -5.96
C LEU A 104 5.25 18.73 -6.28
N SER A 105 5.66 19.53 -5.31
CA SER A 105 6.90 20.29 -5.43
C SER A 105 8.10 19.34 -5.64
N GLU A 106 9.14 19.80 -6.36
CA GLU A 106 10.36 19.02 -6.58
C GLU A 106 10.97 18.48 -5.28
N LYS A 107 10.93 19.30 -4.22
CA LYS A 107 11.39 18.91 -2.88
C LYS A 107 10.59 17.73 -2.30
N ASN A 108 9.28 17.73 -2.47
CA ASN A 108 8.42 16.62 -1.98
C ASN A 108 8.59 15.39 -2.83
N MET A 109 8.72 15.51 -4.14
CA MET A 109 9.02 14.41 -5.05
C MET A 109 10.33 13.70 -4.67
N LYS A 110 11.42 14.48 -4.45
CA LYS A 110 12.70 13.92 -3.99
C LYS A 110 12.58 13.18 -2.65
N LYS A 111 11.78 13.70 -1.71
CA LYS A 111 11.54 13.03 -0.41
C LYS A 111 10.80 11.70 -0.58
N ILE A 112 9.72 11.69 -1.36
CA ILE A 112 8.92 10.49 -1.59
C ILE A 112 9.76 9.44 -2.30
N ASN A 113 10.47 9.80 -3.37
CA ASN A 113 11.35 8.89 -4.09
C ASN A 113 12.42 8.27 -3.18
N ASN A 114 13.02 9.06 -2.29
CA ASN A 114 14.00 8.53 -1.34
C ASN A 114 13.37 7.54 -0.36
N VAL A 115 12.16 7.81 0.14
CA VAL A 115 11.46 6.89 1.05
C VAL A 115 11.10 5.59 0.34
N ILE A 116 10.53 5.68 -0.87
CA ILE A 116 10.19 4.50 -1.68
C ILE A 116 11.44 3.65 -1.92
N ARG A 117 12.57 4.28 -2.32
CA ARG A 117 13.82 3.58 -2.56
C ARG A 117 14.30 2.82 -1.31
N VAL A 118 14.33 3.48 -0.15
CA VAL A 118 14.78 2.86 1.11
C VAL A 118 13.86 1.69 1.52
N ASP A 119 12.56 1.85 1.34
CA ASP A 119 11.59 0.80 1.67
C ASP A 119 11.68 -0.39 0.69
N THR A 120 11.85 -0.13 -0.61
CA THR A 120 11.98 -1.20 -1.61
C THR A 120 13.30 -1.96 -1.50
N GLU A 121 14.42 -1.28 -1.23
CA GLU A 121 15.71 -1.92 -0.93
C GLU A 121 15.61 -2.84 0.31
N PHE A 122 14.88 -2.41 1.33
CA PHE A 122 14.60 -3.25 2.50
C PHE A 122 13.78 -4.47 2.15
N LEU A 123 12.64 -4.30 1.44
CA LEU A 123 11.78 -5.43 1.04
C LEU A 123 12.52 -6.45 0.17
N GLU A 124 13.34 -5.97 -0.78
CA GLU A 124 14.20 -6.80 -1.60
C GLU A 124 15.20 -7.60 -0.76
N SER A 125 15.87 -6.96 0.22
CA SER A 125 16.83 -7.63 1.11
C SER A 125 16.19 -8.73 1.96
N MET A 126 14.88 -8.63 2.21
CA MET A 126 14.08 -9.66 2.91
C MET A 126 13.50 -10.73 1.96
N ASN A 127 13.80 -10.68 0.67
CA ASN A 127 13.20 -11.53 -0.37
C ASN A 127 11.67 -11.48 -0.41
N ILE A 128 11.10 -10.32 -0.07
CA ILE A 128 9.66 -10.09 -0.20
C ILE A 128 9.37 -9.72 -1.66
N MET A 129 8.40 -10.40 -2.25
CA MET A 129 7.95 -10.14 -3.63
C MET A 129 6.50 -9.65 -3.63
N ASP A 130 6.05 -9.19 -4.79
CA ASP A 130 4.65 -8.79 -5.05
C ASP A 130 4.12 -7.64 -4.20
N TYR A 131 5.00 -6.84 -3.57
CA TYR A 131 4.58 -5.61 -2.93
C TYR A 131 4.13 -4.56 -3.97
N SER A 132 3.29 -3.65 -3.53
CA SER A 132 2.76 -2.57 -4.36
C SER A 132 2.65 -1.26 -3.59
N LEU A 133 2.68 -0.15 -4.32
CA LEU A 133 2.35 1.17 -3.79
C LEU A 133 0.85 1.38 -3.91
N LEU A 134 0.16 1.48 -2.78
CA LEU A 134 -1.24 1.86 -2.74
C LEU A 134 -1.35 3.39 -2.71
N LEU A 135 -1.89 3.97 -3.79
CA LEU A 135 -2.07 5.41 -3.95
C LEU A 135 -3.55 5.76 -3.96
N GLY A 136 -3.99 6.53 -2.98
CA GLY A 136 -5.34 7.09 -2.94
C GLY A 136 -5.35 8.57 -3.31
N ILE A 137 -6.32 8.99 -4.11
CA ILE A 137 -6.55 10.38 -4.49
C ILE A 137 -7.86 10.84 -3.87
N GLU A 138 -7.79 11.94 -3.12
CA GLU A 138 -8.92 12.62 -2.50
C GLU A 138 -9.13 13.96 -3.20
N SER A 139 -10.38 14.27 -3.57
CA SER A 139 -10.75 15.58 -4.07
C SER A 139 -11.29 16.41 -2.91
N LYS A 140 -10.53 17.41 -2.47
CA LYS A 140 -11.08 18.41 -1.54
C LYS A 140 -11.94 19.40 -2.34
N LEU A 141 -13.24 19.33 -2.19
CA LEU A 141 -14.12 20.41 -2.63
C LEU A 141 -13.66 21.69 -1.91
N GLN A 142 -13.13 22.65 -2.67
CA GLN A 142 -12.93 24.00 -2.13
C GLN A 142 -14.32 24.57 -1.87
N ILE A 143 -14.75 24.54 -0.62
CA ILE A 143 -15.88 25.35 -0.18
C ILE A 143 -15.36 26.79 -0.18
N ASN A 144 -15.60 27.50 -1.27
CA ASN A 144 -15.42 28.95 -1.31
C ASN A 144 -16.47 29.54 -0.35
N THR A 145 -16.02 29.88 0.86
CA THR A 145 -16.76 30.70 1.82
C THR A 145 -16.54 32.17 1.49
#